data_199d46b15530e7c1cadd7e4d123e87bd
#
_entry.id   199d46b15530e7c1cadd7e4d123e87bd
#
_cell.length_a   1.000
_cell.length_b   1.000
_cell.length_c   1.000
_cell.angle_alpha   90.00
_cell.angle_beta   90.00
_cell.angle_gamma   90.00
#
_symmetry.space_group_name_H-M   'P 1'
#
loop_
_entity.id
_entity.type
_entity.pdbx_description
1 polymer ?
#
loop_
_entity_poly.entity_id
_entity_poly.type
_entity_poly.pdbx_seq_one_letter_code
_entity_poly.pdbx_strand_id
1 'polypeptide(L)'
;MEFVIRGIICYNDSLITVRGNTMEERSRYKVGFASQDQWEDAMGLAWKTFLEFEASDYSPEGVRSFEDFVTDTNLKRMFQAGVYQMMTAFDGGRMIGMVTLRNQMHISLLFVDKAYHFQGVGRALVLQMASYVRKEFGTSRMTVNASPYGVPFYHKVGFRDIGPQRCEDGIIFTPMEYML
;
A
#
# COMPACT_ATOMS: atom_id res chain seq x y z
N MET A 1 22.51 -12.16 28.87
CA MET A 1 22.18 -12.24 27.43
C MET A 1 21.15 -11.14 27.19
N GLU A 2 21.66 -9.94 26.94
CA GLU A 2 20.87 -8.72 26.83
C GLU A 2 20.28 -8.62 25.42
N PHE A 3 18.96 -8.65 25.31
CA PHE A 3 18.25 -8.24 24.09
C PHE A 3 18.09 -6.72 24.11
N VAL A 4 18.94 -6.05 23.35
CA VAL A 4 18.82 -4.62 23.08
C VAL A 4 17.67 -4.41 22.10
N ILE A 5 16.52 -3.99 22.63
CA ILE A 5 15.43 -3.42 21.84
C ILE A 5 15.89 -2.02 21.41
N ARG A 6 16.43 -1.90 20.20
CA ARG A 6 16.72 -0.59 19.60
C ARG A 6 15.47 0.03 19.00
N GLY A 7 15.01 1.06 19.69
CA GLY A 7 14.60 2.32 19.10
C GLY A 7 13.26 2.35 18.38
N ILE A 8 12.19 2.52 19.15
CA ILE A 8 11.02 3.27 18.68
C ILE A 8 11.49 4.71 18.46
N ILE A 9 11.79 5.07 17.23
CA ILE A 9 11.95 6.47 16.85
C ILE A 9 10.55 6.96 16.46
N CYS A 10 9.91 7.66 17.39
CA CYS A 10 8.78 8.52 17.07
C CYS A 10 9.27 9.61 16.11
N TYR A 11 8.98 9.50 14.84
CA TYR A 11 9.19 10.61 13.91
C TYR A 11 8.08 11.62 14.12
N ASN A 12 8.45 12.69 14.82
CA ASN A 12 7.72 13.95 14.81
C ASN A 12 7.62 14.49 13.38
N ASP A 13 6.47 15.11 13.09
CA ASP A 13 6.14 15.87 11.89
C ASP A 13 7.37 16.48 11.20
N SER A 14 7.79 15.88 10.11
CA SER A 14 8.68 16.52 9.16
C SER A 14 8.12 16.36 7.76
N LEU A 15 7.45 17.41 7.32
CA LEU A 15 7.14 17.66 5.92
C LEU A 15 8.42 17.52 5.09
N ILE A 16 8.60 16.42 4.39
CA ILE A 16 9.69 16.28 3.42
C ILE A 16 9.29 17.08 2.19
N THR A 17 9.74 18.33 2.14
CA THR A 17 9.71 19.16 0.94
C THR A 17 10.82 18.70 0.02
N VAL A 18 10.48 17.96 -1.04
CA VAL A 18 11.42 17.69 -2.13
C VAL A 18 11.58 18.97 -2.93
N ARG A 19 12.68 19.70 -2.70
CA ARG A 19 13.06 20.83 -3.55
C ARG A 19 13.67 20.30 -4.84
N GLY A 20 12.89 20.33 -5.90
CA GLY A 20 13.34 20.24 -7.28
C GLY A 20 12.74 21.43 -8.04
N ASN A 21 13.57 22.18 -8.74
CA ASN A 21 13.25 23.43 -9.45
C ASN A 21 12.01 23.32 -10.32
N THR A 22 11.22 24.42 -10.33
CA THR A 22 10.06 24.79 -11.16
C THR A 22 8.71 24.21 -10.73
N MET A 23 7.87 25.14 -10.22
CA MET A 23 6.45 25.04 -9.85
C MET A 23 6.15 24.04 -8.74
N GLU A 24 5.98 24.57 -7.51
CA GLU A 24 5.27 23.92 -6.41
C GLU A 24 3.84 23.57 -6.84
N GLU A 25 3.65 22.40 -7.45
CA GLU A 25 2.40 21.69 -7.27
C GLU A 25 2.36 21.28 -5.80
N ARG A 26 1.73 22.11 -4.98
CA ARG A 26 1.28 21.71 -3.65
C ARG A 26 0.44 20.45 -3.87
N SER A 27 0.99 19.28 -3.56
CA SER A 27 0.23 18.04 -3.63
C SER A 27 -1.06 18.28 -2.85
N ARG A 28 -2.19 18.25 -3.53
CA ARG A 28 -3.53 18.41 -2.95
C ARG A 28 -3.76 17.41 -1.82
N TYR A 29 -3.05 16.28 -1.86
CA TYR A 29 -3.23 15.17 -0.96
C TYR A 29 -2.06 15.04 0.01
N LYS A 30 -2.37 14.74 1.27
CA LYS A 30 -1.37 14.41 2.29
C LYS A 30 -1.18 12.90 2.32
N VAL A 31 0.06 12.43 2.11
CA VAL A 31 0.44 11.03 2.22
C VAL A 31 1.40 10.89 3.41
N GLY A 32 1.15 9.91 4.27
CA GLY A 32 1.99 9.64 5.43
C GLY A 32 1.71 8.30 6.08
N PHE A 33 2.46 7.96 7.11
CA PHE A 33 2.20 6.75 7.89
C PHE A 33 0.84 6.84 8.58
N ALA A 34 0.13 5.72 8.54
CA ALA A 34 -1.15 5.59 9.24
C ALA A 34 -0.95 5.55 10.75
N SER A 35 -1.80 6.26 11.49
CA SER A 35 -1.96 6.08 12.93
C SER A 35 -2.77 4.81 13.25
N GLN A 36 -2.67 4.33 14.48
CA GLN A 36 -3.29 3.04 14.87
C GLN A 36 -4.82 3.05 14.76
N ASP A 37 -5.45 4.19 14.97
CA ASP A 37 -6.90 4.40 14.87
C ASP A 37 -7.42 4.39 13.43
N GLN A 38 -6.53 4.54 12.43
CA GLN A 38 -6.90 4.53 11.00
C GLN A 38 -7.04 3.13 10.40
N TRP A 39 -6.78 2.08 11.16
CA TRP A 39 -6.83 0.70 10.64
C TRP A 39 -8.19 0.32 10.07
N GLU A 40 -9.27 0.55 10.83
CA GLU A 40 -10.62 0.16 10.41
C GLU A 40 -11.08 0.92 9.15
N ASP A 41 -10.78 2.22 9.09
CA ASP A 41 -11.12 3.05 7.92
C ASP A 41 -10.34 2.59 6.68
N ALA A 42 -9.07 2.24 6.84
CA ALA A 42 -8.22 1.75 5.76
C ALA A 42 -8.70 0.39 5.22
N MET A 43 -9.00 -0.57 6.11
CA MET A 43 -9.51 -1.88 5.72
C MET A 43 -10.92 -1.77 5.12
N GLY A 44 -11.76 -0.89 5.65
CA GLY A 44 -13.08 -0.59 5.08
C GLY A 44 -12.99 0.01 3.66
N LEU A 45 -12.03 0.92 3.43
CA LEU A 45 -11.75 1.44 2.09
C LEU A 45 -11.28 0.34 1.14
N ALA A 46 -10.36 -0.53 1.59
CA ALA A 46 -9.87 -1.66 0.80
C ALA A 46 -11.00 -2.60 0.41
N TRP A 47 -11.82 -3.04 1.36
CA TRP A 47 -12.94 -3.93 1.13
C TRP A 47 -13.97 -3.35 0.15
N LYS A 48 -14.39 -2.11 0.37
CA LYS A 48 -15.34 -1.42 -0.51
C LYS A 48 -14.83 -1.34 -1.95
N THR A 49 -13.56 -0.96 -2.12
CA THR A 49 -12.95 -0.77 -3.44
C THR A 49 -12.74 -2.12 -4.13
N PHE A 50 -12.32 -3.14 -3.40
CA PHE A 50 -12.21 -4.51 -3.90
C PHE A 50 -13.55 -5.02 -4.45
N LEU A 51 -14.64 -4.88 -3.70
CA LEU A 51 -15.97 -5.31 -4.14
C LEU A 51 -16.43 -4.60 -5.42
N GLU A 52 -16.03 -3.34 -5.58
CA GLU A 52 -16.46 -2.54 -6.74
C GLU A 52 -15.68 -2.88 -8.02
N PHE A 53 -14.38 -3.20 -7.92
CA PHE A 53 -13.50 -3.28 -9.09
C PHE A 53 -12.86 -4.63 -9.33
N GLU A 54 -12.74 -5.46 -8.32
CA GLU A 54 -11.94 -6.68 -8.41
C GLU A 54 -12.74 -7.96 -8.13
N ALA A 55 -13.73 -7.91 -7.26
CA ALA A 55 -14.45 -9.10 -6.80
C ALA A 55 -15.08 -9.93 -7.93
N SER A 56 -15.44 -9.31 -9.06
CA SER A 56 -15.97 -10.02 -10.24
C SER A 56 -14.94 -10.90 -10.96
N ASP A 57 -13.65 -10.64 -10.76
CA ASP A 57 -12.56 -11.41 -11.35
C ASP A 57 -12.16 -12.63 -10.51
N TYR A 58 -12.71 -12.74 -9.29
CA TYR A 58 -12.37 -13.78 -8.33
C TYR A 58 -13.49 -14.80 -8.14
N SER A 59 -13.12 -16.02 -7.76
CA SER A 59 -14.10 -17.02 -7.31
C SER A 59 -14.73 -16.59 -5.97
N PRO A 60 -15.91 -17.16 -5.60
CA PRO A 60 -16.47 -16.92 -4.27
C PRO A 60 -15.52 -17.28 -3.11
N GLU A 61 -14.60 -18.22 -3.31
CA GLU A 61 -13.54 -18.54 -2.37
C GLU A 61 -12.50 -17.42 -2.28
N GLY A 62 -12.05 -16.89 -3.42
CA GLY A 62 -11.13 -15.76 -3.46
C GLY A 62 -11.68 -14.50 -2.81
N VAL A 63 -12.98 -14.22 -2.99
CA VAL A 63 -13.65 -13.11 -2.31
C VAL A 63 -13.63 -13.31 -0.79
N ARG A 64 -13.94 -14.54 -0.30
CA ARG A 64 -13.85 -14.85 1.13
C ARG A 64 -12.42 -14.76 1.66
N SER A 65 -11.43 -15.26 0.90
CA SER A 65 -10.03 -15.16 1.28
C SER A 65 -9.58 -13.70 1.45
N PHE A 66 -10.07 -12.81 0.59
CA PHE A 66 -9.78 -11.38 0.73
C PHE A 66 -10.51 -10.75 1.93
N GLU A 67 -11.77 -11.13 2.20
CA GLU A 67 -12.52 -10.69 3.37
C GLU A 67 -11.80 -11.10 4.67
N ASP A 68 -11.40 -12.38 4.76
CA ASP A 68 -10.64 -12.92 5.90
C ASP A 68 -9.32 -12.15 6.09
N PHE A 69 -8.65 -11.78 5.00
CA PHE A 69 -7.40 -11.02 5.06
C PHE A 69 -7.60 -9.61 5.63
N VAL A 70 -8.60 -8.85 5.17
CA VAL A 70 -8.83 -7.46 5.64
C VAL A 70 -9.44 -7.41 7.05
N THR A 71 -10.01 -8.51 7.53
CA THR A 71 -10.57 -8.64 8.89
C THR A 71 -9.64 -9.37 9.87
N ASP A 72 -8.44 -9.78 9.43
CA ASP A 72 -7.51 -10.55 10.27
C ASP A 72 -7.00 -9.73 11.45
N THR A 73 -7.34 -10.20 12.66
CA THR A 73 -6.92 -9.58 13.92
C THR A 73 -5.41 -9.71 14.18
N ASN A 74 -4.74 -10.73 13.62
CA ASN A 74 -3.29 -10.88 13.75
C ASN A 74 -2.58 -9.85 12.87
N LEU A 75 -3.09 -9.60 11.65
CA LEU A 75 -2.57 -8.55 10.78
C LEU A 75 -2.68 -7.18 11.45
N LYS A 76 -3.82 -6.90 12.10
CA LYS A 76 -4.00 -5.68 12.90
C LYS A 76 -2.98 -5.57 14.04
N ARG A 77 -2.71 -6.66 14.76
CA ARG A 77 -1.68 -6.69 15.82
C ARG A 77 -0.29 -6.45 15.26
N MET A 78 0.04 -7.01 14.09
CA MET A 78 1.31 -6.76 13.41
C MET A 78 1.47 -5.30 13.00
N PHE A 79 0.39 -4.66 12.54
CA PHE A 79 0.37 -3.22 12.26
C PHE A 79 0.62 -2.40 13.54
N GLN A 80 -0.08 -2.70 14.63
CA GLN A 80 0.10 -2.03 15.93
C GLN A 80 1.51 -2.20 16.49
N ALA A 81 2.15 -3.33 16.22
CA ALA A 81 3.53 -3.61 16.60
C ALA A 81 4.58 -3.02 15.63
N GLY A 82 4.17 -2.33 14.55
CA GLY A 82 5.07 -1.75 13.56
C GLY A 82 5.75 -2.75 12.62
N VAL A 83 5.30 -4.00 12.60
CA VAL A 83 5.83 -5.07 11.72
C VAL A 83 5.19 -5.04 10.33
N TYR A 84 3.93 -4.64 10.28
CA TYR A 84 3.18 -4.42 9.05
C TYR A 84 2.98 -2.91 8.85
N GLN A 85 3.64 -2.33 7.85
CA GLN A 85 3.59 -0.89 7.63
C GLN A 85 2.40 -0.51 6.78
N MET A 86 1.81 0.65 7.08
CA MET A 86 0.74 1.24 6.30
C MET A 86 0.96 2.74 6.12
N MET A 87 0.76 3.22 4.90
CA MET A 87 0.62 4.65 4.61
C MET A 87 -0.78 4.92 4.08
N THR A 88 -1.28 6.11 4.39
CA THR A 88 -2.60 6.59 3.98
C THR A 88 -2.49 7.91 3.23
N ALA A 89 -3.45 8.18 2.37
CA ALA A 89 -3.60 9.43 1.66
C ALA A 89 -4.90 10.12 2.10
N PHE A 90 -4.82 11.44 2.34
CA PHE A 90 -5.95 12.26 2.77
C PHE A 90 -6.18 13.45 1.85
N ASP A 91 -7.45 13.77 1.58
CA ASP A 91 -7.92 15.06 1.05
C ASP A 91 -8.74 15.74 2.15
N GLY A 92 -8.18 16.80 2.76
CA GLY A 92 -8.74 17.36 3.98
C GLY A 92 -8.76 16.33 5.13
N GLY A 93 -9.93 16.06 5.68
CA GLY A 93 -10.13 15.07 6.76
C GLY A 93 -10.55 13.67 6.25
N ARG A 94 -10.68 13.46 4.93
CA ARG A 94 -11.16 12.20 4.34
C ARG A 94 -10.01 11.34 3.88
N MET A 95 -9.96 10.09 4.33
CA MET A 95 -9.07 9.07 3.76
C MET A 95 -9.51 8.74 2.33
N ILE A 96 -8.58 8.83 1.39
CA ILE A 96 -8.83 8.64 -0.05
C ILE A 96 -8.00 7.52 -0.67
N GLY A 97 -7.06 6.96 0.08
CA GLY A 97 -6.24 5.83 -0.36
C GLY A 97 -5.35 5.30 0.74
N MET A 98 -4.88 4.08 0.53
CA MET A 98 -3.97 3.40 1.44
C MET A 98 -3.03 2.46 0.68
N VAL A 99 -1.86 2.21 1.26
CA VAL A 99 -0.90 1.20 0.81
C VAL A 99 -0.32 0.50 2.03
N THR A 100 -0.15 -0.81 1.95
CA THR A 100 0.48 -1.59 3.01
C THR A 100 1.70 -2.35 2.52
N LEU A 101 2.63 -2.60 3.43
CA LEU A 101 3.89 -3.29 3.16
C LEU A 101 4.11 -4.42 4.16
N ARG A 102 4.47 -5.60 3.66
CA ARG A 102 4.94 -6.74 4.45
C ARG A 102 6.36 -7.15 4.04
N ASN A 103 7.05 -7.85 4.92
CA ASN A 103 8.38 -8.39 4.65
C ASN A 103 9.36 -7.33 4.09
N GLN A 104 9.19 -6.06 4.53
CA GLN A 104 10.08 -4.93 4.19
C GLN A 104 10.13 -4.54 2.70
N MET A 105 9.43 -5.24 1.80
CA MET A 105 9.49 -4.96 0.36
C MET A 105 8.24 -5.33 -0.43
N HIS A 106 7.27 -6.05 0.16
CA HIS A 106 6.12 -6.53 -0.59
C HIS A 106 4.88 -5.70 -0.30
N ILE A 107 4.34 -5.03 -1.31
CA ILE A 107 3.04 -4.36 -1.23
C ILE A 107 1.97 -5.44 -1.12
N SER A 108 1.20 -5.43 -0.01
CA SER A 108 0.09 -6.37 0.20
C SER A 108 -1.24 -5.80 -0.28
N LEU A 109 -1.48 -4.52 -0.02
CA LEU A 109 -2.69 -3.80 -0.41
C LEU A 109 -2.32 -2.44 -0.98
N LEU A 110 -3.04 -2.01 -2.01
CA LEU A 110 -3.04 -0.64 -2.52
C LEU A 110 -4.44 -0.34 -3.03
N PHE A 111 -5.16 0.51 -2.33
CA PHE A 111 -6.52 0.89 -2.69
C PHE A 111 -6.68 2.41 -2.66
N VAL A 112 -7.46 2.92 -3.61
CA VAL A 112 -7.79 4.34 -3.74
C VAL A 112 -9.30 4.47 -3.94
N ASP A 113 -9.94 5.40 -3.24
CA ASP A 113 -11.36 5.69 -3.43
C ASP A 113 -11.64 6.05 -4.90
N LYS A 114 -12.70 5.50 -5.46
CA LYS A 114 -13.11 5.66 -6.87
C LYS A 114 -13.12 7.11 -7.33
N ALA A 115 -13.61 8.02 -6.48
CA ALA A 115 -13.70 9.44 -6.80
C ALA A 115 -12.32 10.09 -7.04
N TYR A 116 -11.24 9.41 -6.64
CA TYR A 116 -9.85 9.88 -6.75
C TYR A 116 -8.99 9.04 -7.70
N HIS A 117 -9.61 8.12 -8.47
CA HIS A 117 -8.90 7.39 -9.50
C HIS A 117 -8.38 8.35 -10.57
N PHE A 118 -7.26 7.99 -11.21
CA PHE A 118 -6.57 8.77 -12.25
C PHE A 118 -6.08 10.17 -11.84
N GLN A 119 -6.10 10.50 -10.54
CA GLN A 119 -5.65 11.78 -9.99
C GLN A 119 -4.26 11.69 -9.31
N GLY A 120 -3.52 10.59 -9.52
CA GLY A 120 -2.16 10.42 -9.03
C GLY A 120 -2.02 9.91 -7.59
N VAL A 121 -3.12 9.70 -6.85
CA VAL A 121 -3.09 9.26 -5.44
C VAL A 121 -2.35 7.93 -5.27
N GLY A 122 -2.71 6.91 -6.06
CA GLY A 122 -2.04 5.60 -6.01
C GLY A 122 -0.55 5.69 -6.34
N ARG A 123 -0.17 6.51 -7.33
CA ARG A 123 1.24 6.75 -7.65
C ARG A 123 1.98 7.42 -6.51
N ALA A 124 1.38 8.41 -5.84
CA ALA A 124 1.99 9.08 -4.70
C ALA A 124 2.23 8.10 -3.54
N LEU A 125 1.23 7.25 -3.20
CA LEU A 125 1.36 6.21 -2.18
C LEU A 125 2.50 5.24 -2.48
N VAL A 126 2.58 4.71 -3.72
CA VAL A 126 3.65 3.79 -4.11
C VAL A 126 5.03 4.44 -4.04
N LEU A 127 5.18 5.67 -4.54
CA LEU A 127 6.48 6.35 -4.54
C LEU A 127 6.92 6.74 -3.12
N GLN A 128 5.99 7.12 -2.26
CA GLN A 128 6.29 7.40 -0.84
C GLN A 128 6.74 6.12 -0.13
N MET A 129 6.03 4.99 -0.36
CA MET A 129 6.42 3.69 0.18
C MET A 129 7.78 3.24 -0.36
N ALA A 130 8.05 3.43 -1.65
CA ALA A 130 9.34 3.12 -2.29
C ALA A 130 10.50 3.90 -1.65
N SER A 131 10.30 5.20 -1.42
CA SER A 131 11.28 6.04 -0.72
C SER A 131 11.56 5.54 0.69
N TYR A 132 10.53 5.16 1.43
CA TYR A 132 10.64 4.59 2.77
C TYR A 132 11.42 3.27 2.76
N VAL A 133 11.03 2.33 1.90
CA VAL A 133 11.65 1.00 1.78
C VAL A 133 13.14 1.12 1.47
N ARG A 134 13.49 1.97 0.52
CA ARG A 134 14.88 2.24 0.15
C ARG A 134 15.69 2.79 1.33
N LYS A 135 15.11 3.76 2.04
CA LYS A 135 15.80 4.46 3.15
C LYS A 135 15.96 3.58 4.37
N GLU A 136 14.90 2.88 4.79
CA GLU A 136 14.88 2.16 6.05
C GLU A 136 15.47 0.74 5.95
N PHE A 137 15.23 0.07 4.82
CA PHE A 137 15.65 -1.33 4.67
C PHE A 137 16.82 -1.53 3.70
N GLY A 138 17.18 -0.50 2.91
CA GLY A 138 18.27 -0.59 1.93
C GLY A 138 18.01 -1.61 0.82
N THR A 139 16.75 -2.05 0.62
CA THR A 139 16.42 -3.01 -0.42
C THR A 139 16.47 -2.33 -1.78
N SER A 140 16.84 -3.10 -2.82
CA SER A 140 16.94 -2.60 -4.19
C SER A 140 15.65 -2.72 -4.99
N ARG A 141 14.60 -3.33 -4.42
CA ARG A 141 13.33 -3.56 -5.11
C ARG A 141 12.15 -3.63 -4.17
N MET A 142 10.97 -3.34 -4.71
CA MET A 142 9.67 -3.70 -4.13
C MET A 142 8.96 -4.71 -5.03
N THR A 143 8.09 -5.52 -4.44
CA THR A 143 7.28 -6.50 -5.17
C THR A 143 5.79 -6.30 -4.86
N VAL A 144 4.95 -6.82 -5.73
CA VAL A 144 3.50 -6.87 -5.55
C VAL A 144 2.93 -8.08 -6.29
N ASN A 145 1.83 -8.63 -5.80
CA ASN A 145 0.96 -9.53 -6.54
C ASN A 145 -0.22 -8.68 -7.05
N ALA A 146 -0.11 -8.23 -8.29
CA ALA A 146 -1.09 -7.30 -8.87
C ALA A 146 -2.32 -8.05 -9.37
N SER A 147 -3.53 -7.63 -8.95
CA SER A 147 -4.79 -8.10 -9.54
C SER A 147 -4.85 -7.80 -11.04
N PRO A 148 -5.67 -8.50 -11.83
CA PRO A 148 -5.86 -8.19 -13.25
C PRO A 148 -6.23 -6.71 -13.48
N TYR A 149 -7.06 -6.14 -12.60
CA TYR A 149 -7.43 -4.73 -12.61
C TYR A 149 -6.22 -3.80 -12.33
N GLY A 150 -5.33 -4.20 -11.42
CA GLY A 150 -4.18 -3.40 -10.97
C GLY A 150 -2.99 -3.41 -11.93
N VAL A 151 -2.78 -4.47 -12.74
CA VAL A 151 -1.61 -4.63 -13.62
C VAL A 151 -1.33 -3.38 -14.49
N PRO A 152 -2.31 -2.78 -15.20
CA PRO A 152 -2.05 -1.60 -16.02
C PRO A 152 -1.57 -0.38 -15.22
N PHE A 153 -2.03 -0.24 -13.98
CA PHE A 153 -1.57 0.81 -13.07
C PHE A 153 -0.12 0.59 -12.68
N TYR A 154 0.24 -0.63 -12.25
CA TYR A 154 1.60 -0.94 -11.82
C TYR A 154 2.62 -0.78 -12.95
N HIS A 155 2.29 -1.18 -14.19
CA HIS A 155 3.12 -0.89 -15.36
C HIS A 155 3.36 0.62 -15.55
N LYS A 156 2.33 1.45 -15.45
CA LYS A 156 2.45 2.92 -15.56
C LYS A 156 3.31 3.54 -14.45
N VAL A 157 3.35 2.94 -13.29
CA VAL A 157 4.20 3.40 -12.18
C VAL A 157 5.65 2.96 -12.36
N GLY A 158 5.92 1.92 -13.16
CA GLY A 158 7.25 1.43 -13.48
C GLY A 158 7.57 0.02 -12.95
N PHE A 159 6.56 -0.70 -12.48
CA PHE A 159 6.70 -2.14 -12.19
C PHE A 159 6.78 -2.93 -13.50
N ARG A 160 7.44 -4.07 -13.41
CA ARG A 160 7.51 -5.07 -14.49
C ARG A 160 7.10 -6.44 -13.98
N ASP A 161 6.54 -7.26 -14.85
CA ASP A 161 6.18 -8.63 -14.52
C ASP A 161 7.44 -9.46 -14.27
N ILE A 162 7.39 -10.30 -13.25
CA ILE A 162 8.45 -11.28 -12.93
C ILE A 162 7.97 -12.73 -13.05
N GLY A 163 6.78 -12.92 -13.58
CA GLY A 163 6.18 -14.22 -13.87
C GLY A 163 4.83 -14.08 -14.55
N PRO A 164 4.27 -15.19 -15.05
CA PRO A 164 2.93 -15.20 -15.63
C PRO A 164 1.86 -14.98 -14.56
N GLN A 165 0.67 -14.59 -14.98
CA GLN A 165 -0.52 -14.58 -14.14
C GLN A 165 -0.76 -15.97 -13.52
N ARG A 166 -1.15 -15.98 -12.24
CA ARG A 166 -1.40 -17.17 -11.42
C ARG A 166 -2.76 -17.09 -10.75
N CYS A 167 -3.24 -18.23 -10.30
CA CYS A 167 -4.38 -18.32 -9.40
C CYS A 167 -3.97 -19.16 -8.18
N GLU A 168 -4.03 -18.59 -6.99
CA GLU A 168 -3.73 -19.26 -5.72
C GLU A 168 -4.87 -18.94 -4.75
N ASP A 169 -5.46 -19.96 -4.12
CA ASP A 169 -6.59 -19.83 -3.18
C ASP A 169 -7.76 -18.97 -3.73
N GLY A 170 -8.03 -19.09 -5.04
CA GLY A 170 -9.06 -18.33 -5.72
C GLY A 170 -8.71 -16.86 -6.04
N ILE A 171 -7.52 -16.41 -5.67
CA ILE A 171 -6.97 -15.08 -5.96
C ILE A 171 -6.15 -15.15 -7.25
N ILE A 172 -6.53 -14.33 -8.23
CA ILE A 172 -5.81 -14.20 -9.51
C ILE A 172 -4.86 -13.01 -9.44
N PHE A 173 -3.60 -13.21 -9.77
CA PHE A 173 -2.60 -12.14 -9.74
C PHE A 173 -1.45 -12.35 -10.72
N THR A 174 -0.78 -11.25 -11.06
CA THR A 174 0.51 -11.22 -11.76
C THR A 174 1.59 -10.76 -10.79
N PRO A 175 2.65 -11.56 -10.54
CA PRO A 175 3.76 -11.12 -9.71
C PRO A 175 4.58 -10.06 -10.45
N MET A 176 4.82 -8.94 -9.79
CA MET A 176 5.53 -7.80 -10.38
C MET A 176 6.59 -7.25 -9.42
N GLU A 177 7.61 -6.57 -9.98
CA GLU A 177 8.64 -5.86 -9.19
C GLU A 177 8.87 -4.44 -9.70
N TYR A 178 9.31 -3.59 -8.78
CA TYR A 178 9.76 -2.21 -9.02
C TYR A 178 11.18 -2.06 -8.48
N MET A 179 12.11 -1.59 -9.32
CA MET A 179 13.49 -1.33 -8.89
C MET A 179 13.58 0.04 -8.22
N LEU A 180 14.22 0.08 -7.03
CA LEU A 180 14.34 1.25 -6.15
C LEU A 180 15.59 2.08 -6.44
#